data_a66b6a4c7a449a270ebe2e6e793e6f43
#
_entry.id   a66b6a4c7a449a270ebe2e6e793e6f43
#
_cell.length_a   1.000
_cell.length_b   1.000
_cell.length_c   1.000
_cell.angle_alpha   90.00
_cell.angle_beta   90.00
_cell.angle_gamma   90.00
#
_symmetry.space_group_name_H-M   'P 1'
#
loop_
_entity.id
_entity.type
_entity.pdbx_description
1 polymer ?
#
loop_
_entity_poly.entity_id
_entity_poly.type
_entity_poly.pdbx_seq_one_letter_code
_entity_poly.pdbx_strand_id
1 'polypeptide(L)'
;IAQEPRETPQHWSFQGHAGRLTGPQGQTLNFTARESIVFGALLQSLRFPVTHTQLMQALGESPRLVDTSHRIDTLVYRVRQKLRQLQGEPFFIKNVYSEGFVLVTGTQPPVEVTRL
;
A
#
# COMPACT_ATOMS: atom_id res chain seq x y z
N ILE A 1 34.80 8.49 -9.09
CA ILE A 1 34.38 8.34 -9.04
C ILE A 1 33.56 8.37 -8.72
N ALA A 2 33.44 8.53 -8.76
CA ALA A 2 32.71 8.37 -8.47
C ALA A 2 31.75 8.14 -8.47
N GLN A 3 31.37 7.85 -8.42
CA GLN A 3 30.53 7.49 -8.37
C GLN A 3 29.81 7.16 -7.85
N GLU A 4 29.39 7.42 -7.57
CA GLU A 4 28.69 7.00 -7.06
C GLU A 4 27.86 6.62 -7.10
N PRO A 5 27.90 6.57 -6.80
CA PRO A 5 26.99 5.79 -7.08
C PRO A 5 25.65 5.95 -6.89
N ARG A 6 25.18 5.93 -7.39
CA ARG A 6 24.07 5.86 -7.21
C ARG A 6 23.61 4.84 -6.96
N GLU A 7 23.61 4.83 -6.58
CA GLU A 7 23.37 3.64 -6.29
C GLU A 7 22.03 3.22 -6.41
N THR A 8 21.83 1.95 -6.73
CA THR A 8 20.56 1.32 -6.74
C THR A 8 19.97 1.43 -5.37
N PRO A 9 18.72 1.85 -5.21
CA PRO A 9 18.11 1.86 -3.91
C PRO A 9 18.15 0.46 -3.31
N GLN A 10 18.37 0.40 -2.00
CA GLN A 10 18.45 -0.87 -1.30
C GLN A 10 17.11 -1.24 -0.67
N HIS A 11 16.07 -0.46 -0.90
CA HIS A 11 14.78 -0.68 -0.23
C HIS A 11 13.65 -0.25 -1.13
N TRP A 12 12.45 -0.63 -0.75
CA TRP A 12 11.25 -0.19 -1.45
C TRP A 12 10.94 1.25 -1.06
N SER A 13 10.34 1.98 -1.98
CA SER A 13 9.98 3.37 -1.77
C SER A 13 8.57 3.59 -2.29
N PHE A 14 7.72 4.22 -1.49
CA PHE A 14 6.37 4.53 -1.88
C PHE A 14 6.14 6.03 -1.88
N GLN A 15 5.77 6.55 -3.04
CA GLN A 15 5.46 7.97 -3.20
C GLN A 15 3.95 8.11 -3.27
N GLY A 16 3.34 8.43 -2.14
CA GLY A 16 1.89 8.42 -2.03
C GLY A 16 1.19 9.39 -2.96
N HIS A 17 1.74 10.59 -3.09
CA HIS A 17 1.12 11.61 -3.93
C HIS A 17 1.15 11.23 -5.41
N ALA A 18 2.13 10.43 -5.81
CA ALA A 18 2.25 9.98 -7.20
C ALA A 18 1.65 8.59 -7.40
N GLY A 19 1.31 7.90 -6.32
CA GLY A 19 0.78 6.55 -6.41
C GLY A 19 1.78 5.56 -6.96
N ARG A 20 3.07 5.75 -6.67
CA ARG A 20 4.10 4.90 -7.25
C ARG A 20 4.88 4.15 -6.18
N LEU A 21 4.96 2.85 -6.33
CA LEU A 21 5.77 1.99 -5.50
C LEU A 21 6.96 1.53 -6.32
N THR A 22 8.16 1.75 -5.83
CA THR A 22 9.38 1.41 -6.55
C THR A 22 10.22 0.47 -5.70
N GLY A 23 10.71 -0.59 -6.32
CA GLY A 23 11.51 -1.57 -5.63
C GLY A 23 12.99 -1.40 -5.85
N PRO A 24 13.79 -2.12 -5.08
CA PRO A 24 15.25 -1.98 -5.13
C PRO A 24 15.88 -2.47 -6.44
N GLN A 25 15.12 -3.20 -7.24
CA GLN A 25 15.65 -3.67 -8.53
C GLN A 25 14.97 -2.95 -9.69
N GLY A 26 14.39 -1.80 -9.42
CA GLY A 26 13.74 -1.02 -10.47
C GLY A 26 12.30 -1.42 -10.73
N GLN A 27 11.75 -2.34 -9.94
CA GLN A 27 10.34 -2.70 -10.10
C GLN A 27 9.47 -1.47 -9.84
N THR A 28 8.43 -1.31 -10.59
CA THR A 28 7.53 -0.17 -10.44
C THR A 28 6.10 -0.65 -10.48
N LEU A 29 5.28 -0.12 -9.59
CA LEU A 29 3.87 -0.42 -9.54
C LEU A 29 3.13 0.88 -9.34
N ASN A 30 2.12 1.12 -10.16
CA ASN A 30 1.37 2.36 -10.12
C ASN A 30 -0.04 2.11 -9.61
N PHE A 31 -0.49 2.95 -8.70
CA PHE A 31 -1.82 2.90 -8.13
C PHE A 31 -2.63 4.10 -8.60
N THR A 32 -3.93 3.94 -8.69
CA THR A 32 -4.81 5.10 -8.85
C THR A 32 -4.77 5.91 -7.55
N ALA A 33 -5.34 7.12 -7.60
CA ALA A 33 -5.35 7.98 -6.41
C ALA A 33 -6.01 7.28 -5.22
N ARG A 34 -7.13 6.63 -5.43
CA ARG A 34 -7.83 5.97 -4.34
C ARG A 34 -7.10 4.74 -3.85
N GLU A 35 -6.54 3.97 -4.76
CA GLU A 35 -5.73 2.82 -4.39
C GLU A 35 -4.50 3.23 -3.60
N SER A 36 -3.91 4.36 -3.99
CA SER A 36 -2.74 4.89 -3.31
C SER A 36 -3.06 5.26 -1.87
N ILE A 37 -4.23 5.84 -1.64
CA ILE A 37 -4.66 6.19 -0.29
C ILE A 37 -4.81 4.93 0.56
N VAL A 38 -5.41 3.88 0.00
CA VAL A 38 -5.58 2.63 0.71
C VAL A 38 -4.22 2.00 1.04
N PHE A 39 -3.36 1.90 0.05
CA PHE A 39 -2.04 1.30 0.27
C PHE A 39 -1.24 2.11 1.29
N GLY A 40 -1.28 3.43 1.19
CA GLY A 40 -0.58 4.30 2.13
C GLY A 40 -1.08 4.14 3.56
N ALA A 41 -2.40 4.03 3.74
CA ALA A 41 -2.96 3.82 5.06
C ALA A 41 -2.50 2.50 5.65
N LEU A 42 -2.42 1.46 4.83
CA LEU A 42 -1.95 0.17 5.28
C LEU A 42 -0.46 0.20 5.63
N LEU A 43 0.33 0.94 4.87
CA LEU A 43 1.75 1.08 5.17
C LEU A 43 2.00 1.79 6.49
N GLN A 44 1.16 2.74 6.83
CA GLN A 44 1.34 3.48 8.08
C GLN A 44 0.96 2.68 9.31
N SER A 45 0.34 1.53 9.12
CA SER A 45 -0.18 0.76 10.23
C SER A 45 0.18 -0.71 10.08
N LEU A 46 1.47 -0.98 9.92
CA LEU A 46 1.93 -2.33 9.57
C LEU A 46 1.66 -3.38 10.64
N ARG A 47 1.52 -2.97 11.89
CA ARG A 47 1.35 -3.93 12.98
C ARG A 47 -0.07 -4.10 13.44
N PHE A 48 -0.95 -3.23 12.99
CA PHE A 48 -2.32 -3.21 13.48
C PHE A 48 -3.30 -3.20 12.32
N PRO A 49 -4.42 -3.89 12.45
CA PRO A 49 -5.40 -3.90 11.37
C PRO A 49 -5.96 -2.52 11.12
N VAL A 50 -6.21 -2.23 9.86
CA VAL A 50 -6.87 -1.01 9.44
C VAL A 50 -8.31 -1.37 9.12
N THR A 51 -9.26 -0.75 9.79
CA THR A 51 -10.66 -1.09 9.64
C THR A 51 -11.25 -0.46 8.39
N HIS A 52 -12.41 -0.96 7.98
CA HIS A 52 -13.16 -0.34 6.88
C HIS A 52 -13.43 1.14 7.18
N THR A 53 -13.80 1.45 8.41
CA THR A 53 -14.08 2.83 8.80
C THR A 53 -12.86 3.71 8.66
N GLN A 54 -11.70 3.21 9.06
CA GLN A 54 -10.47 3.97 8.93
C GLN A 54 -10.11 4.22 7.47
N LEU A 55 -10.34 3.24 6.62
CA LEU A 55 -10.07 3.42 5.19
C LEU A 55 -11.07 4.41 4.58
N MET A 56 -12.33 4.36 4.99
CA MET A 56 -13.31 5.32 4.54
C MET A 56 -12.93 6.73 4.92
N GLN A 57 -12.46 6.91 6.15
CA GLN A 57 -12.02 8.23 6.60
C GLN A 57 -10.82 8.72 5.82
N ALA A 58 -9.88 7.83 5.54
CA ALA A 58 -8.71 8.19 4.74
C ALA A 58 -9.11 8.63 3.33
N LEU A 59 -10.15 8.03 2.80
CA LEU A 59 -10.65 8.38 1.47
C LEU A 59 -11.59 9.59 1.48
N GLY A 60 -11.90 10.10 2.66
CA GLY A 60 -12.81 11.24 2.78
C GLY A 60 -14.27 10.89 2.60
N GLU A 61 -14.63 9.64 2.81
CA GLU A 61 -16.00 9.18 2.59
C GLU A 61 -16.76 9.08 3.89
N SER A 62 -18.07 9.27 3.79
CA SER A 62 -18.93 9.21 4.95
C SER A 62 -19.25 7.76 5.31
N PRO A 63 -19.11 7.38 6.57
CA PRO A 63 -19.47 6.02 6.99
C PRO A 63 -20.96 5.73 6.97
N ARG A 64 -21.78 6.72 6.69
CA ARG A 64 -23.22 6.50 6.66
C ARG A 64 -23.71 5.88 5.36
N LEU A 65 -22.87 5.85 4.34
CA LEU A 65 -23.27 5.27 3.06
C LEU A 65 -23.27 3.76 3.16
N VAL A 66 -24.36 3.15 2.78
CA VAL A 66 -24.54 1.72 2.91
C VAL A 66 -23.50 0.93 2.13
N ASP A 67 -23.17 1.43 0.95
CA ASP A 67 -22.28 0.70 0.04
C ASP A 67 -20.80 0.96 0.27
N THR A 68 -20.46 1.74 1.28
CA THR A 68 -19.08 2.15 1.47
C THR A 68 -18.17 0.97 1.78
N SER A 69 -18.66 0.05 2.59
CA SER A 69 -17.88 -1.14 2.93
C SER A 69 -17.55 -1.96 1.69
N HIS A 70 -18.51 -2.10 0.80
CA HIS A 70 -18.31 -2.83 -0.46
C HIS A 70 -17.27 -2.14 -1.33
N ARG A 71 -17.30 -0.81 -1.38
CA ARG A 71 -16.33 -0.05 -2.15
C ARG A 71 -14.92 -0.21 -1.59
N ILE A 72 -14.80 -0.28 -0.27
CA ILE A 72 -13.52 -0.53 0.37
C ILE A 72 -13.01 -1.92 -0.03
N ASP A 73 -13.87 -2.93 0.02
CA ASP A 73 -13.49 -4.27 -0.38
C ASP A 73 -13.00 -4.31 -1.83
N THR A 74 -13.66 -3.57 -2.70
CA THR A 74 -13.26 -3.51 -4.10
C THR A 74 -11.89 -2.87 -4.26
N LEU A 75 -11.64 -1.78 -3.53
CA LEU A 75 -10.34 -1.11 -3.60
C LEU A 75 -9.23 -2.00 -3.06
N VAL A 76 -9.49 -2.68 -1.95
CA VAL A 76 -8.52 -3.61 -1.38
C VAL A 76 -8.23 -4.73 -2.38
N TYR A 77 -9.27 -5.24 -3.03
CA TYR A 77 -9.09 -6.26 -4.04
C TYR A 77 -8.18 -5.78 -5.17
N ARG A 78 -8.39 -4.56 -5.65
CA ARG A 78 -7.57 -4.01 -6.72
C ARG A 78 -6.13 -3.82 -6.30
N VAL A 79 -5.92 -3.33 -5.09
CA VAL A 79 -4.57 -3.18 -4.56
C VAL A 79 -3.89 -4.56 -4.47
N ARG A 80 -4.63 -5.55 -3.98
CA ARG A 80 -4.12 -6.92 -3.91
C ARG A 80 -3.68 -7.44 -5.28
N GLN A 81 -4.51 -7.22 -6.27
CA GLN A 81 -4.19 -7.71 -7.61
C GLN A 81 -2.93 -7.05 -8.16
N LYS A 82 -2.76 -5.77 -7.89
CA LYS A 82 -1.55 -5.09 -8.33
C LYS A 82 -0.32 -5.58 -7.58
N LEU A 83 -0.44 -5.81 -6.29
CA LEU A 83 0.70 -6.30 -5.50
C LEU A 83 1.14 -7.69 -5.97
N ARG A 84 0.21 -8.49 -6.45
CA ARG A 84 0.55 -9.82 -6.96
C ARG A 84 1.36 -9.78 -8.24
N GLN A 85 1.39 -8.65 -8.92
CA GLN A 85 2.20 -8.51 -10.12
C GLN A 85 3.69 -8.42 -9.79
N LEU A 86 4.03 -8.14 -8.54
CA LEU A 86 5.41 -8.05 -8.13
C LEU A 86 5.95 -9.45 -7.89
N GLN A 87 7.08 -9.72 -8.50
CA GLN A 87 7.68 -11.04 -8.40
C GLN A 87 8.11 -11.31 -6.96
N GLY A 88 7.82 -12.51 -6.47
CA GLY A 88 8.14 -12.87 -5.11
C GLY A 88 7.15 -12.41 -4.09
N GLU A 89 6.13 -11.70 -4.52
CA GLU A 89 5.06 -11.21 -3.64
C GLU A 89 5.59 -10.62 -2.35
N PRO A 90 6.39 -9.54 -2.46
CA PRO A 90 6.98 -8.94 -1.25
C PRO A 90 5.96 -8.29 -0.33
N PHE A 91 4.76 -8.06 -0.84
CA PHE A 91 3.68 -7.47 -0.05
C PHE A 91 2.41 -8.26 -0.26
N PHE A 92 1.65 -8.47 0.80
CA PHE A 92 0.29 -8.96 0.61
C PHE A 92 -0.61 -8.42 1.72
N ILE A 93 -1.90 -8.39 1.44
CA ILE A 93 -2.88 -7.86 2.37
C ILE A 93 -3.62 -9.03 2.99
N LYS A 94 -3.57 -9.10 4.30
CA LYS A 94 -4.21 -10.17 5.05
C LYS A 94 -5.49 -9.63 5.68
N ASN A 95 -6.57 -10.40 5.58
CA ASN A 95 -7.79 -10.06 6.29
C ASN A 95 -7.67 -10.55 7.73
N VAL A 96 -8.02 -9.69 8.67
CA VAL A 96 -8.07 -10.06 10.07
C VAL A 96 -9.54 -10.02 10.46
N TYR A 97 -10.06 -11.18 10.84
CA TYR A 97 -11.47 -11.33 11.09
C TYR A 97 -12.00 -10.28 12.06
N SER A 98 -13.06 -9.60 11.66
CA SER A 98 -13.73 -8.54 12.44
C SER A 98 -12.85 -7.32 12.73
N GLU A 99 -11.61 -7.26 12.27
CA GLU A 99 -10.74 -6.14 12.61
C GLU A 99 -10.27 -5.33 11.41
N GLY A 100 -10.27 -5.92 10.22
CA GLY A 100 -9.91 -5.18 9.03
C GLY A 100 -8.78 -5.84 8.25
N PHE A 101 -7.87 -5.02 7.75
CA PHE A 101 -6.82 -5.47 6.85
C PHE A 101 -5.45 -5.12 7.41
N VAL A 102 -4.48 -6.00 7.19
CA VAL A 102 -3.10 -5.76 7.57
C VAL A 102 -2.23 -5.98 6.35
N LEU A 103 -1.33 -5.05 6.10
CA LEU A 103 -0.33 -5.24 5.05
C LEU A 103 0.85 -5.99 5.63
N VAL A 104 1.17 -7.12 5.03
CA VAL A 104 2.31 -7.92 5.46
C VAL A 104 3.43 -7.71 4.46
N THR A 105 4.61 -7.38 4.96
CA THR A 105 5.76 -7.19 4.12
C THR A 105 6.78 -8.26 4.41
N GLY A 106 7.21 -8.94 3.37
CA GLY A 106 8.30 -9.89 3.50
C GLY A 106 9.62 -9.29 3.12
N THR A 107 9.63 -7.98 2.93
CA THR A 107 10.81 -7.32 2.43
C THR A 107 11.65 -6.73 3.55
N GLN A 108 12.91 -6.86 3.40
CA GLN A 108 13.92 -6.22 4.21
C GLN A 108 14.86 -5.55 3.24
N PRO A 109 15.16 -4.33 3.41
CA PRO A 109 14.77 -3.40 4.47
C PRO A 109 13.33 -2.90 4.33
N PRO A 110 12.86 -2.13 5.28
CA PRO A 110 11.48 -1.65 5.26
C PRO A 110 11.22 -0.65 4.13
N VAL A 111 9.96 -0.38 3.93
CA VAL A 111 9.53 0.54 2.88
C VAL A 111 9.70 1.97 3.35
N GLU A 112 10.30 2.77 2.50
CA GLU A 112 10.42 4.20 2.75
C GLU A 112 9.20 4.90 2.16
N VAL A 113 8.47 5.64 2.97
CA VAL A 113 7.24 6.30 2.55
C VAL A 113 7.51 7.79 2.39
N THR A 114 7.18 8.31 1.21
CA THR A 114 7.40 9.71 0.89
C THR A 114 6.10 10.33 0.45
N ARG A 115 5.74 11.45 1.05
CA ARG A 115 4.63 12.26 0.58
C ARG A 115 3.31 11.51 0.46
N LEU A 116 2.81 11.04 1.54
CA LEU A 116 1.48 10.40 1.52
C LEU A 116 0.35 11.39 1.34
#